data_6eea757e573c921558699ff2cdf89e66
#
_entry.id   6eea757e573c921558699ff2cdf89e66
#
_cell.length_a   1.000
_cell.length_b   1.000
_cell.length_c   1.000
_cell.angle_alpha   90.00
_cell.angle_beta   90.00
_cell.angle_gamma   90.00
#
_symmetry.space_group_name_H-M   'P 1'
#
loop_
_entity.id
_entity.type
_entity.pdbx_description
1 polymer ?
#
loop_
_entity_poly.entity_id
_entity_poly.type
_entity_poly.pdbx_seq_one_letter_code
_entity_poly.pdbx_strand_id
1 'polypeptide(L)'
;MERTQVILITGASSGFGKVTAQTLAGKGYVVYGTSRRIANGNIGQIRMLIADVTDENSVRSAVNRIMDEKGHIDVLINNAGMGI
;
A
#
# COMPACT_ATOMS: atom_id res chain seq x y z
N MET A 1 -2.52 -25.23 -1.93
CA MET A 1 -3.32 -23.99 -2.02
C MET A 1 -2.39 -22.80 -1.96
N GLU A 2 -2.46 -21.94 -2.91
CA GLU A 2 -1.60 -20.76 -2.96
C GLU A 2 -2.14 -19.68 -2.03
N ARG A 3 -1.26 -19.04 -1.30
CA ARG A 3 -1.65 -17.89 -0.50
C ARG A 3 -1.84 -16.67 -1.39
N THR A 4 -2.75 -15.80 -0.99
CA THR A 4 -2.97 -14.54 -1.67
C THR A 4 -1.75 -13.65 -1.48
N GLN A 5 -1.28 -13.06 -2.57
CA GLN A 5 -0.15 -12.14 -2.51
C GLN A 5 -0.56 -10.82 -1.88
N VAL A 6 0.33 -10.27 -1.09
CA VAL A 6 0.16 -8.99 -0.41
C VAL A 6 1.08 -7.98 -1.08
N ILE A 7 0.50 -6.88 -1.53
CA ILE A 7 1.20 -5.86 -2.30
C ILE A 7 1.09 -4.53 -1.55
N LEU A 8 2.22 -3.88 -1.37
CA LEU A 8 2.27 -2.54 -0.79
C LEU A 8 2.66 -1.55 -1.88
N ILE A 9 1.83 -0.53 -2.07
CA ILE A 9 2.07 0.53 -3.04
C ILE A 9 2.17 1.86 -2.32
N THR A 10 3.31 2.52 -2.42
CA THR A 10 3.46 3.85 -1.83
C THR A 10 2.84 4.90 -2.73
N GLY A 11 2.21 5.92 -2.13
CA GLY A 11 1.58 6.97 -2.89
C GLY A 11 0.36 6.51 -3.68
N ALA A 12 -0.54 5.77 -3.04
CA ALA A 12 -1.67 5.14 -3.72
C ALA A 12 -2.96 5.96 -3.72
N SER A 13 -2.92 7.19 -3.21
CA SER A 13 -4.15 7.99 -3.09
C SER A 13 -4.52 8.73 -4.36
N SER A 14 -3.62 8.82 -5.32
CA SER A 14 -3.89 9.53 -6.57
C SER A 14 -2.94 9.06 -7.68
N GLY A 15 -3.25 9.45 -8.91
CA GLY A 15 -2.41 9.22 -10.07
C GLY A 15 -2.18 7.74 -10.38
N PHE A 16 -0.98 7.43 -10.85
CA PHE A 16 -0.62 6.07 -11.24
C PHE A 16 -0.68 5.09 -10.09
N GLY A 17 -0.32 5.54 -8.89
CA GLY A 17 -0.38 4.68 -7.71
C GLY A 17 -1.79 4.19 -7.43
N LYS A 18 -2.77 5.09 -7.55
CA LYS A 18 -4.18 4.73 -7.33
C LYS A 18 -4.67 3.77 -8.41
N VAL A 19 -4.38 4.05 -9.66
CA VAL A 19 -4.81 3.19 -10.78
C VAL A 19 -4.19 1.80 -10.64
N THR A 20 -2.90 1.73 -10.34
CA THR A 20 -2.20 0.45 -10.15
C THR A 20 -2.81 -0.33 -8.99
N ALA A 21 -3.04 0.35 -7.87
CA ALA A 21 -3.63 -0.29 -6.69
C ALA A 21 -5.02 -0.84 -6.99
N GLN A 22 -5.85 -0.06 -7.67
CA GLN A 22 -7.20 -0.50 -8.01
C GLN A 22 -7.19 -1.68 -8.97
N THR A 23 -6.30 -1.67 -9.94
CA THR A 23 -6.16 -2.76 -10.90
C THR A 23 -5.77 -4.05 -10.21
N LEU A 24 -4.78 -4.00 -9.32
CA LEU A 24 -4.31 -5.18 -8.61
C LEU A 24 -5.36 -5.70 -7.62
N ALA A 25 -6.02 -4.80 -6.92
CA ALA A 25 -7.08 -5.20 -5.99
C ALA A 25 -8.22 -5.87 -6.74
N GLY A 26 -8.56 -5.37 -7.93
CA GLY A 26 -9.58 -5.96 -8.78
C GLY A 26 -9.23 -7.36 -9.27
N LYS A 27 -7.94 -7.71 -9.28
CA LYS A 27 -7.49 -9.05 -9.65
C LYS A 27 -7.42 -10.01 -8.47
N GLY A 28 -7.82 -9.58 -7.29
CA GLY A 28 -7.87 -10.43 -6.13
C GLY A 28 -6.66 -10.37 -5.21
N TYR A 29 -5.67 -9.54 -5.52
CA TYR A 29 -4.53 -9.35 -4.61
C TYR A 29 -4.96 -8.53 -3.39
N VAL A 30 -4.27 -8.77 -2.28
CA VAL A 30 -4.42 -7.93 -1.09
C VAL A 30 -3.53 -6.71 -1.29
N VAL A 31 -4.13 -5.53 -1.38
CA VAL A 31 -3.38 -4.31 -1.69
C VAL A 31 -3.48 -3.33 -0.53
N TYR A 32 -2.30 -2.90 -0.05
CA TYR A 32 -2.16 -1.80 0.88
C TYR A 32 -1.55 -0.62 0.13
N GLY A 33 -2.10 0.55 0.38
CA GLY A 33 -1.55 1.78 -0.17
C GLY A 33 -1.14 2.73 0.92
N THR A 34 -0.18 3.59 0.65
CA THR A 34 0.19 4.63 1.59
C THR A 34 -0.13 6.00 1.04
N SER A 35 -0.43 6.92 1.96
CA SER A 35 -0.61 8.33 1.66
C SER A 35 -0.13 9.12 2.86
N ARG A 36 0.44 10.30 2.62
CA ARG A 36 0.87 11.15 3.72
C ARG A 36 -0.28 11.77 4.49
N ARG A 37 -1.45 11.85 3.89
CA ARG A 37 -2.56 12.64 4.43
C ARG A 37 -3.81 11.85 4.72
N ILE A 38 -4.08 10.84 3.93
CA ILE A 38 -5.36 10.17 3.96
C ILE A 38 -5.18 8.72 4.37
N ALA A 39 -5.68 8.40 5.56
CA ALA A 39 -5.76 7.01 5.98
C ALA A 39 -7.08 6.78 6.70
N ASN A 40 -8.13 7.37 6.18
CA ASN A 40 -9.45 7.21 6.78
C ASN A 40 -10.15 6.02 6.16
N GLY A 41 -9.60 4.83 6.42
CA GLY A 41 -10.18 3.63 5.91
C GLY A 41 -9.72 3.29 4.51
N ASN A 42 -10.55 2.60 3.79
CA ASN A 42 -10.17 2.01 2.51
C ASN A 42 -10.63 2.86 1.35
N ILE A 43 -9.89 2.79 0.25
CA ILE A 43 -10.36 3.28 -1.04
C ILE A 43 -10.76 2.02 -1.81
N GLY A 44 -12.07 1.76 -1.89
CA GLY A 44 -12.55 0.51 -2.45
C GLY A 44 -11.99 -0.67 -1.69
N GLN A 45 -11.26 -1.54 -2.36
CA GLN A 45 -10.61 -2.70 -1.75
C GLN A 45 -9.17 -2.44 -1.32
N ILE A 46 -8.68 -1.22 -1.52
CA ILE A 46 -7.32 -0.84 -1.13
C ILE A 46 -7.35 -0.41 0.33
N ARG A 47 -6.50 -1.01 1.14
CA ARG A 47 -6.35 -0.63 2.54
C ARG A 47 -5.33 0.49 2.64
N MET A 48 -5.78 1.67 3.03
CA MET A 48 -4.91 2.83 3.09
C MET A 48 -4.27 2.98 4.46
N LEU A 49 -2.98 3.27 4.47
CA LEU A 49 -2.21 3.56 5.67
C LEU A 49 -1.55 4.92 5.51
N ILE A 50 -1.45 5.66 6.62
CA ILE A 50 -0.69 6.90 6.62
C ILE A 50 0.79 6.54 6.69
N ALA A 51 1.56 7.01 5.73
CA ALA A 51 3.01 6.88 5.77
C ALA A 51 3.66 7.96 4.92
N ASP A 52 4.65 8.61 5.51
CA ASP A 52 5.52 9.54 4.79
C ASP A 52 6.77 8.77 4.40
N VAL A 53 6.97 8.56 3.10
CA VAL A 53 8.11 7.75 2.62
C VAL A 53 9.45 8.40 2.88
N THR A 54 9.48 9.68 3.25
CA THR A 54 10.71 10.35 3.64
C THR A 54 11.02 10.18 5.12
N ASP A 55 10.09 9.60 5.89
CA ASP A 55 10.26 9.33 7.31
C ASP A 55 10.36 7.83 7.52
N GLU A 56 11.56 7.36 7.86
CA GLU A 56 11.82 5.93 8.04
C GLU A 56 10.91 5.30 9.09
N ASN A 57 10.66 6.01 10.19
CA ASN A 57 9.79 5.48 11.25
C ASN A 57 8.35 5.31 10.78
N SER A 58 7.88 6.23 9.96
CA SER A 58 6.54 6.17 9.38
C SER A 58 6.39 4.95 8.48
N VAL A 59 7.38 4.73 7.63
CA VAL A 59 7.39 3.56 6.74
C VAL A 59 7.44 2.26 7.54
N ARG A 60 8.29 2.23 8.57
CA ARG A 60 8.42 1.05 9.43
C ARG A 60 7.10 0.71 10.11
N SER A 61 6.40 1.72 10.60
CA SER A 61 5.09 1.52 11.24
C SER A 61 4.07 0.92 10.27
N ALA A 62 4.04 1.40 9.04
CA ALA A 62 3.15 0.87 8.02
C ALA A 62 3.49 -0.59 7.69
N VAL A 63 4.77 -0.89 7.51
CA VAL A 63 5.21 -2.26 7.24
C VAL A 63 4.86 -3.18 8.39
N ASN A 64 5.12 -2.74 9.63
CA ASN A 64 4.80 -3.55 10.81
C ASN A 64 3.31 -3.84 10.90
N ARG A 65 2.47 -2.87 10.55
CA ARG A 65 1.03 -3.06 10.53
C ARG A 65 0.62 -4.18 9.56
N ILE A 66 1.20 -4.14 8.36
CA ILE A 66 0.92 -5.17 7.35
C ILE A 66 1.41 -6.53 7.82
N MET A 67 2.60 -6.57 8.39
CA MET A 67 3.17 -7.82 8.90
C MET A 67 2.32 -8.41 10.02
N ASP A 68 1.79 -7.57 10.89
CA ASP A 68 0.89 -8.02 11.97
C ASP A 68 -0.41 -8.59 11.41
N GLU A 69 -0.95 -7.98 10.37
CA GLU A 69 -2.23 -8.39 9.81
C GLU A 69 -2.12 -9.56 8.85
N LYS A 70 -1.06 -9.61 8.06
CA LYS A 70 -0.92 -10.58 6.96
C LYS A 70 0.26 -11.52 7.09
N GLY A 71 1.25 -11.13 7.87
CA GLY A 71 2.44 -11.96 8.09
C GLY A 71 3.50 -11.86 7.00
N HIS A 72 3.21 -11.18 5.90
CA HIS A 72 4.17 -11.08 4.80
C HIS A 72 3.81 -9.93 3.86
N ILE A 73 4.79 -9.51 3.08
CA ILE A 73 4.62 -8.59 1.95
C ILE A 73 5.37 -9.24 0.78
N ASP A 74 4.65 -9.51 -0.29
CA ASP A 74 5.24 -10.20 -1.45
C ASP A 74 5.83 -9.23 -2.46
N VAL A 75 5.19 -8.06 -2.63
CA VAL A 75 5.59 -7.08 -3.64
C VAL A 75 5.53 -5.68 -3.03
N LEU A 76 6.56 -4.91 -3.28
CA LEU A 76 6.59 -3.49 -2.95
C LEU A 76 6.69 -2.69 -4.23
N ILE A 77 5.74 -1.81 -4.46
CA ILE A 77 5.77 -0.87 -5.57
C ILE A 77 6.01 0.51 -5.00
N ASN A 78 7.20 1.02 -5.22
CA ASN A 78 7.59 2.32 -4.68
C ASN A 78 7.23 3.42 -5.68
N ASN A 79 5.99 3.87 -5.61
CA ASN A 79 5.46 4.90 -6.51
C ASN A 79 5.67 6.31 -5.98
N ALA A 80 5.62 6.49 -4.66
CA ALA A 80 5.65 7.82 -4.07
C ALA A 80 6.98 8.56 -4.30
N GLY A 81 8.06 7.82 -4.49
CA GLY A 81 9.37 8.41 -4.75
C GLY A 81 9.61 8.78 -6.19
N MET A 82 8.65 8.57 -7.06
CA MET A 82 8.79 8.88 -8.48
C MET A 82 8.29 10.28 -8.76
N GLY A 83 8.75 11.23 -7.97
CA GLY A 83 8.38 12.62 -8.15
C GLY A 83 8.84 13.13 -9.51
N ILE A 84 8.04 13.90 -10.11
CA ILE A 84 8.32 14.39 -11.42
C ILE A 84 8.42 15.89 -11.42
#